data_c3d0e1520eba71a63c1b20ce51be48de
#
_entry.id   c3d0e1520eba71a63c1b20ce51be48de
#
_cell.length_a   1.000
_cell.length_b   1.000
_cell.length_c   1.000
_cell.angle_alpha   90.00
_cell.angle_beta   90.00
_cell.angle_gamma   90.00
#
_symmetry.space_group_name_H-M   'P 1'
#
loop_
_entity.id
_entity.type
_entity.pdbx_description
1 polymer ?
#
loop_
_entity_poly.entity_id
_entity_poly.type
_entity_poly.pdbx_seq_one_letter_code
_entity_poly.pdbx_strand_id
1 'polypeptide(L)'
;MSSKDRVYLDYAAATPTDKSVQKRMLQAGEFFANPSAQYHSALEASHLLEDARKECALFMQANSEEIVFTSGATESNNLAILGAARAHKGGRVISIGSEHSSVSGPL
;
A
#
# COMPACT_ATOMS: atom_id res chain seq x y z
N MET A 1 -18.73 -28.55 -10.29
CA MET A 1 -19.11 -27.22 -10.88
C MET A 1 -17.86 -26.59 -11.46
N SER A 2 -17.89 -26.24 -12.74
CA SER A 2 -16.78 -25.57 -13.42
C SER A 2 -16.56 -24.18 -12.81
N SER A 3 -15.31 -23.68 -12.79
CA SER A 3 -14.99 -22.32 -12.30
C SER A 3 -15.69 -21.21 -13.12
N LYS A 4 -16.25 -21.55 -14.27
CA LYS A 4 -16.99 -20.63 -15.15
C LYS A 4 -18.40 -20.26 -14.64
N ASP A 5 -18.95 -21.01 -13.67
CA ASP A 5 -20.31 -20.79 -13.17
C ASP A 5 -20.37 -20.02 -11.85
N ARG A 6 -19.23 -19.49 -11.38
CA ARG A 6 -19.19 -18.71 -10.15
C ARG A 6 -19.32 -17.23 -10.45
N VAL A 7 -20.36 -16.62 -9.90
CA VAL A 7 -20.48 -15.15 -9.84
C VAL A 7 -19.88 -14.69 -8.51
N TYR A 8 -18.80 -13.92 -8.58
CA TYR A 8 -18.16 -13.31 -7.41
C TYR A 8 -18.73 -11.90 -7.20
N LEU A 9 -19.33 -11.64 -6.06
CA LEU A 9 -20.02 -10.38 -5.75
C LEU A 9 -19.40 -9.61 -4.58
N ASP A 10 -18.28 -10.08 -4.04
CA ASP A 10 -17.64 -9.48 -2.85
C ASP A 10 -16.36 -8.69 -3.20
N TYR A 11 -16.47 -7.82 -4.20
CA TYR A 11 -15.34 -6.96 -4.63
C TYR A 11 -14.91 -5.95 -3.55
N ALA A 12 -15.78 -5.67 -2.58
CA ALA A 12 -15.43 -4.82 -1.44
C ALA A 12 -14.41 -5.49 -0.50
N ALA A 13 -14.45 -6.82 -0.37
CA ALA A 13 -13.51 -7.55 0.45
C ALA A 13 -12.20 -7.85 -0.30
N ALA A 14 -12.28 -8.26 -1.56
CA ALA A 14 -11.10 -8.54 -2.37
C ALA A 14 -11.43 -8.46 -3.87
N THR A 15 -10.50 -7.93 -4.65
CA THR A 15 -10.60 -7.84 -6.11
C THR A 15 -9.55 -8.74 -6.76
N PRO A 16 -9.92 -9.55 -7.79
CA PRO A 16 -8.95 -10.34 -8.53
C PRO A 16 -7.85 -9.46 -9.13
N THR A 17 -6.61 -9.87 -8.95
CA THR A 17 -5.47 -9.15 -9.52
C THR A 17 -5.48 -9.27 -11.04
N ASP A 18 -5.39 -8.14 -11.75
CA ASP A 18 -5.28 -8.11 -13.20
C ASP A 18 -4.07 -8.91 -13.70
N LYS A 19 -4.19 -9.52 -14.88
CA LYS A 19 -3.13 -10.36 -15.47
C LYS A 19 -1.85 -9.58 -15.75
N SER A 20 -1.95 -8.31 -16.13
CA SER A 20 -0.78 -7.44 -16.35
C SER A 20 -0.04 -7.18 -15.04
N VAL A 21 -0.78 -6.97 -13.95
CA VAL A 21 -0.23 -6.80 -12.61
C VAL A 21 0.45 -8.09 -12.13
N GLN A 22 -0.21 -9.25 -12.29
CA GLN A 22 0.39 -10.55 -11.95
C GLN A 22 1.72 -10.77 -12.68
N LYS A 23 1.77 -10.47 -13.98
CA LYS A 23 3.00 -10.55 -14.78
C LYS A 23 4.08 -9.62 -14.22
N ARG A 24 3.72 -8.39 -13.85
CA ARG A 24 4.67 -7.43 -13.28
C ARG A 24 5.20 -7.87 -11.92
N MET A 25 4.35 -8.46 -11.07
CA MET A 25 4.75 -9.04 -9.78
C MET A 25 5.79 -10.16 -9.97
N LEU A 26 5.59 -11.05 -10.94
CA LEU A 26 6.55 -12.11 -11.24
C LEU A 26 7.90 -11.52 -11.70
N GLN A 27 7.89 -10.54 -12.58
CA GLN A 27 9.10 -9.83 -13.01
C GLN A 27 9.82 -9.14 -11.85
N ALA A 28 9.08 -8.47 -10.97
CA ALA A 28 9.66 -7.82 -9.79
C ALA A 28 10.31 -8.82 -8.83
N GLY A 29 9.78 -10.05 -8.74
CA GLY A 29 10.34 -11.12 -7.93
C GLY A 29 11.72 -11.62 -8.37
N GLU A 30 12.16 -11.30 -9.60
CA GLU A 30 13.51 -11.61 -10.09
C GLU A 30 14.58 -10.73 -9.44
N PHE A 31 14.21 -9.57 -8.91
CA PHE A 31 15.10 -8.63 -8.22
C PHE A 31 15.21 -8.99 -6.72
N PHE A 32 15.82 -10.15 -6.45
CA PHE A 32 16.00 -10.61 -5.07
C PHE A 32 17.22 -9.95 -4.43
N ALA A 33 17.00 -8.83 -3.75
CA ALA A 33 18.04 -8.12 -3.00
C ALA A 33 17.41 -7.21 -1.91
N ASN A 34 18.21 -6.82 -0.92
CA ASN A 34 17.81 -5.79 0.02
C ASN A 34 18.01 -4.40 -0.60
N PRO A 35 16.95 -3.64 -0.91
CA PRO A 35 17.06 -2.33 -1.59
C PRO A 35 17.79 -1.26 -0.76
N SER A 36 18.01 -1.50 0.54
CA SER A 36 18.77 -0.59 1.41
C SER A 36 20.27 -0.84 1.42
N ALA A 37 20.76 -1.89 0.73
CA ALA A 37 22.18 -2.18 0.62
C ALA A 37 22.83 -1.46 -0.57
N GLN A 38 24.19 -1.53 -0.68
CA GLN A 38 24.94 -0.76 -1.67
C GLN A 38 25.62 -1.61 -2.75
N TYR A 39 25.36 -2.92 -2.81
CA TYR A 39 25.87 -3.77 -3.87
C TYR A 39 24.96 -3.72 -5.12
N HIS A 40 25.48 -4.13 -6.27
CA HIS A 40 24.85 -3.91 -7.57
C HIS A 40 23.37 -4.35 -7.64
N SER A 41 23.07 -5.60 -7.26
CA SER A 41 21.68 -6.08 -7.30
C SER A 41 20.76 -5.38 -6.30
N ALA A 42 21.30 -4.83 -5.21
CA ALA A 42 20.53 -4.01 -4.27
C ALA A 42 20.15 -2.65 -4.88
N LEU A 43 21.06 -2.06 -5.66
CA LEU A 43 20.78 -0.81 -6.39
C LEU A 43 19.69 -1.02 -7.45
N GLU A 44 19.70 -2.16 -8.16
CA GLU A 44 18.63 -2.51 -9.12
C GLU A 44 17.28 -2.65 -8.42
N ALA A 45 17.23 -3.35 -7.29
CA ALA A 45 16.00 -3.48 -6.49
C ALA A 45 15.53 -2.11 -5.93
N SER A 46 16.47 -1.26 -5.51
CA SER A 46 16.19 0.10 -5.05
C SER A 46 15.59 0.96 -6.17
N HIS A 47 16.16 0.93 -7.37
CA HIS A 47 15.62 1.66 -8.52
C HIS A 47 14.20 1.20 -8.87
N LEU A 48 13.94 -0.11 -8.87
CA LEU A 48 12.60 -0.64 -9.12
C LEU A 48 11.58 -0.12 -8.09
N LEU A 49 11.96 -0.08 -6.81
CA LEU A 49 11.11 0.42 -5.73
C LEU A 49 10.84 1.93 -5.88
N GLU A 50 11.88 2.71 -6.19
CA GLU A 50 11.76 4.16 -6.37
C GLU A 50 10.95 4.52 -7.63
N ASP A 51 11.06 3.75 -8.70
CA ASP A 51 10.23 3.96 -9.89
C ASP A 51 8.75 3.65 -9.60
N ALA A 52 8.46 2.57 -8.85
CA ALA A 52 7.10 2.32 -8.39
C ALA A 52 6.55 3.44 -7.50
N ARG A 53 7.40 4.02 -6.64
CA ARG A 53 7.04 5.17 -5.79
C ARG A 53 6.69 6.41 -6.63
N LYS A 54 7.50 6.73 -7.63
CA LYS A 54 7.25 7.84 -8.56
C LYS A 54 5.94 7.68 -9.32
N GLU A 55 5.66 6.47 -9.82
CA GLU A 55 4.41 6.18 -10.51
C GLU A 55 3.18 6.37 -9.59
N CYS A 56 3.26 5.89 -8.34
CA CYS A 56 2.21 6.14 -7.35
C CYS A 56 2.04 7.64 -7.08
N ALA A 57 3.13 8.37 -6.90
CA ALA A 57 3.12 9.81 -6.66
C ALA A 57 2.49 10.57 -7.83
N LEU A 58 2.86 10.22 -9.07
CA LEU A 58 2.29 10.82 -10.28
C LEU A 58 0.76 10.60 -10.34
N PHE A 59 0.31 9.39 -10.06
CA PHE A 59 -1.12 9.07 -10.03
C PHE A 59 -1.87 9.84 -8.94
N MET A 60 -1.26 10.03 -7.78
CA MET A 60 -1.83 10.73 -6.63
C MET A 60 -1.64 12.26 -6.71
N GLN A 61 -0.95 12.79 -7.73
CA GLN A 61 -0.56 14.20 -7.86
C GLN A 61 0.21 14.71 -6.62
N ALA A 62 1.11 13.87 -6.11
CA ALA A 62 1.94 14.09 -4.93
C ALA A 62 3.43 14.03 -5.30
N ASN A 63 4.31 14.38 -4.37
CA ASN A 63 5.75 14.14 -4.50
C ASN A 63 6.08 12.69 -4.09
N SER A 64 7.13 12.11 -4.66
CA SER A 64 7.55 10.75 -4.33
C SER A 64 7.88 10.56 -2.84
N GLU A 65 8.39 11.60 -2.19
CA GLU A 65 8.71 11.63 -0.76
C GLU A 65 7.47 11.55 0.15
N GLU A 66 6.28 11.86 -0.38
CA GLU A 66 5.00 11.77 0.33
C GLU A 66 4.37 10.37 0.25
N ILE A 67 4.96 9.47 -0.55
CA ILE A 67 4.46 8.09 -0.71
C ILE A 67 5.17 7.17 0.26
N VAL A 68 4.41 6.51 1.11
CA VAL A 68 4.91 5.52 2.08
C VAL A 68 4.28 4.17 1.78
N PHE A 69 5.11 3.18 1.44
CA PHE A 69 4.67 1.80 1.32
C PHE A 69 4.53 1.16 2.70
N THR A 70 3.43 0.48 2.94
CA THR A 70 3.09 -0.18 4.20
C THR A 70 2.74 -1.64 3.95
N SER A 71 2.69 -2.43 5.00
CA SER A 71 2.27 -3.84 4.94
C SER A 71 0.77 -4.03 4.65
N GLY A 72 -0.03 -2.98 4.74
CA GLY A 72 -1.45 -3.01 4.47
C GLY A 72 -2.22 -1.87 5.12
N ALA A 73 -3.55 -1.86 4.92
CA ALA A 73 -4.44 -0.79 5.37
C ALA A 73 -4.38 -0.54 6.89
N THR A 74 -4.19 -1.58 7.69
CA THR A 74 -4.09 -1.44 9.16
C THR A 74 -2.88 -0.58 9.55
N GLU A 75 -1.72 -0.84 8.97
CA GLU A 75 -0.53 -0.02 9.21
C GLU A 75 -0.72 1.40 8.68
N SER A 76 -1.25 1.56 7.47
CA SER A 76 -1.51 2.87 6.87
C SER A 76 -2.43 3.72 7.74
N ASN A 77 -3.54 3.15 8.20
CA ASN A 77 -4.51 3.86 9.05
C ASN A 77 -3.88 4.25 10.40
N ASN A 78 -3.14 3.36 11.05
CA ASN A 78 -2.44 3.66 12.29
C ASN A 78 -1.40 4.76 12.09
N LEU A 79 -0.60 4.69 11.02
CA LEU A 79 0.41 5.69 10.71
C LEU A 79 -0.22 7.07 10.50
N ALA A 80 -1.30 7.14 9.72
CA ALA A 80 -1.99 8.39 9.43
C ALA A 80 -2.67 8.97 10.68
N ILE A 81 -3.48 8.18 11.39
CA ILE A 81 -4.28 8.64 12.55
C ILE A 81 -3.37 9.04 13.70
N LEU A 82 -2.46 8.14 14.12
CA LEU A 82 -1.56 8.43 15.24
C LEU A 82 -0.51 9.48 14.87
N GLY A 83 -0.06 9.51 13.62
CA GLY A 83 0.85 10.53 13.11
C GLY A 83 0.22 11.93 13.19
N ALA A 84 -1.00 12.08 12.67
CA ALA A 84 -1.73 13.33 12.72
C ALA A 84 -2.04 13.76 14.17
N ALA A 85 -2.52 12.82 15.01
CA ALA A 85 -2.82 13.11 16.40
C ALA A 85 -1.59 13.57 17.20
N ARG A 86 -0.41 13.01 16.92
CA ARG A 86 0.85 13.41 17.56
C ARG A 86 1.40 14.74 17.05
N ALA A 87 1.19 15.03 15.76
CA ALA A 87 1.63 16.28 15.16
C ALA A 87 0.80 17.48 15.63
N HIS A 88 -0.48 17.26 15.92
CA HIS A 88 -1.41 18.32 16.37
C HIS A 88 -1.64 18.21 17.88
N LYS A 89 -1.01 19.13 18.65
CA LYS A 89 -1.22 19.20 20.10
C LYS A 89 -2.58 19.80 20.40
N GLY A 90 -3.46 19.00 20.94
CA GLY A 90 -4.84 19.37 21.26
C GLY A 90 -5.77 19.28 20.02
N GLY A 91 -7.05 19.16 20.29
CA GLY A 91 -8.06 18.99 19.26
C GLY A 91 -8.99 17.82 19.57
N ARG A 92 -9.85 17.49 18.62
CA ARG A 92 -10.76 16.35 18.71
C ARG A 92 -10.62 15.51 17.45
N VAL A 93 -10.62 14.20 17.62
CA VAL A 93 -10.75 13.26 16.51
C VAL A 93 -12.25 12.89 16.43
N ILE A 94 -12.80 12.99 15.23
CA ILE A 94 -14.19 12.61 14.96
C ILE A 94 -14.13 11.40 14.04
N SER A 95 -14.78 10.31 14.43
CA SER A 95 -14.92 9.10 13.60
C SER A 95 -16.38 8.67 13.52
N ILE A 96 -16.68 7.88 12.50
CA ILE A 96 -18.00 7.27 12.32
C ILE A 96 -17.98 5.88 12.96
N GLY A 97 -19.03 5.51 13.72
CA GLY A 97 -19.07 4.23 14.45
C GLY A 97 -19.10 2.96 13.59
N SER A 98 -19.24 3.09 12.27
CA SER A 98 -19.21 1.99 11.29
C SER A 98 -17.84 1.78 10.62
N GLU A 99 -16.81 2.48 11.08
CA GLU A 99 -15.47 2.34 10.54
C GLU A 99 -14.87 0.95 10.81
N HIS A 100 -13.95 0.54 9.93
CA HIS A 100 -13.20 -0.69 10.14
C HIS A 100 -12.34 -0.60 11.42
N SER A 101 -12.10 -1.73 12.08
CA SER A 101 -11.32 -1.81 13.32
C SER A 101 -9.90 -1.21 13.21
N SER A 102 -9.31 -1.17 12.03
CA SER A 102 -8.03 -0.50 11.78
C SER A 102 -8.09 1.03 11.92
N VAL A 103 -9.28 1.61 11.84
CA VAL A 103 -9.53 3.05 12.06
C VAL A 103 -9.96 3.30 13.49
N SER A 104 -10.93 2.52 14.01
CA SER A 104 -11.46 2.71 15.36
C SER A 104 -10.52 2.27 16.48
N GLY A 105 -9.60 1.33 16.19
CA GLY A 105 -8.64 0.83 17.19
C GLY A 105 -7.59 1.85 17.64
N PRO A 106 -7.03 2.69 16.77
CA PRO A 106 -6.07 3.73 17.14
C PRO A 106 -6.67 4.93 17.88
N LEU A 107 -7.99 5.08 17.88
CA LEU A 107 -8.73 6.19 18.49
C LEU A 107 -9.05 5.95 19.95
#